data_624eddadf4f6322f5db6afcda08f593c
#
_entry.id   624eddadf4f6322f5db6afcda08f593c
#
_cell.length_a   1.000
_cell.length_b   1.000
_cell.length_c   1.000
_cell.angle_alpha   90.00
_cell.angle_beta   90.00
_cell.angle_gamma   90.00
#
_symmetry.space_group_name_H-M   'P 1'
#
loop_
_entity.id
_entity.type
_entity.pdbx_description
1 polymer ?
#
loop_
_entity_poly.entity_id
_entity_poly.type
_entity_poly.pdbx_seq_one_letter_code
_entity_poly.pdbx_strand_id
1 'polypeptide(L)'
;MRAWYTPAEILTLRKWIVASVIVNILLLTIDVLRDDNYNLILGVLGCIALAALRNTLPERGDRIKRDISILIGTLVVGIGIFRLISLEFSLFNTWTQAWLIIPGFASVWWLSSKPITVWTSRELSISAVEYGLKRNFTLLKSHQKIASHAILLHFVVITILPLVWIFDIAISPGNALGGEIGDSFSGEHFRKILGGESFWIWMGNSLIVSIGTCLLGLVIAIPAGYAFSRYKFTGRDVSMFAFLLVQMFPGIIILVPYFLVMKTLGLLNSHLGLILAYCVTALPLCVWMLKGFFDTVPRELEEAAVLDGCNQFQVFTKVVLPLSLPAVAVTALFSFLAAWNEFLLALTFNTSNDMYTLPVGLASLISSTGQAWGDFAAASLLVSLPVALLFLFFQRFLIEGLSAGGVKG
;
A
#
# COMPACT_ATOMS: atom_id res chain seq x y z
N MET A 1 -6.13 -46.91 4.40
CA MET A 1 -6.00 -46.50 2.99
C MET A 1 -6.94 -45.33 2.71
N ARG A 2 -6.58 -44.08 3.01
CA ARG A 2 -7.34 -42.90 2.56
C ARG A 2 -6.66 -42.37 1.32
N ALA A 3 -7.43 -42.35 0.28
CA ALA A 3 -7.07 -42.09 -1.09
C ALA A 3 -6.14 -40.84 -1.26
N TRP A 4 -5.22 -41.03 -2.14
CA TRP A 4 -4.22 -40.14 -2.70
C TRP A 4 -4.86 -39.04 -3.54
N TYR A 5 -5.66 -38.15 -2.92
CA TYR A 5 -6.27 -37.03 -3.65
C TYR A 5 -5.34 -35.83 -3.67
N THR A 6 -4.96 -35.41 -4.87
CA THR A 6 -4.37 -34.11 -5.10
C THR A 6 -5.44 -33.07 -4.76
N PRO A 7 -5.13 -32.03 -3.98
CA PRO A 7 -6.09 -30.98 -3.68
C PRO A 7 -6.73 -30.42 -4.95
N ALA A 8 -8.02 -30.18 -4.90
CA ALA A 8 -8.80 -29.70 -6.06
C ALA A 8 -8.21 -28.42 -6.64
N GLU A 9 -7.60 -27.57 -5.79
CA GLU A 9 -6.93 -26.32 -6.15
C GLU A 9 -5.73 -26.57 -7.08
N ILE A 10 -4.91 -27.60 -6.83
CA ILE A 10 -3.75 -27.91 -7.67
C ILE A 10 -4.21 -28.43 -9.04
N LEU A 11 -5.26 -29.26 -9.08
CA LEU A 11 -5.85 -29.73 -10.34
C LEU A 11 -6.42 -28.57 -11.14
N THR A 12 -7.11 -27.64 -10.48
CA THR A 12 -7.67 -26.45 -11.10
C THR A 12 -6.55 -25.54 -11.62
N LEU A 13 -5.52 -25.31 -10.83
CA LEU A 13 -4.35 -24.51 -11.20
C LEU A 13 -3.64 -25.10 -12.43
N ARG A 14 -3.46 -26.43 -12.51
CA ARG A 14 -2.90 -27.09 -13.69
C ARG A 14 -3.68 -26.81 -14.96
N LYS A 15 -5.02 -26.83 -14.89
CA LYS A 15 -5.90 -26.51 -16.05
C LYS A 15 -5.76 -25.05 -16.47
N TRP A 16 -5.74 -24.13 -15.50
CA TRP A 16 -5.59 -22.69 -15.75
C TRP A 16 -4.23 -22.37 -16.38
N ILE A 17 -3.15 -22.98 -15.92
CA ILE A 17 -1.81 -22.80 -16.51
C ILE A 17 -1.77 -23.29 -17.95
N VAL A 18 -2.39 -24.43 -18.27
CA VAL A 18 -2.47 -24.93 -19.66
C VAL A 18 -3.24 -23.96 -20.55
N ALA A 19 -4.40 -23.48 -20.10
CA ALA A 19 -5.18 -22.49 -20.84
C ALA A 19 -4.37 -21.21 -21.08
N SER A 20 -3.65 -20.72 -20.04
CA SER A 20 -2.79 -19.54 -20.15
C SER A 20 -1.62 -19.73 -21.12
N VAL A 21 -1.00 -20.90 -21.17
CA VAL A 21 0.05 -21.19 -22.16
C VAL A 21 -0.53 -21.11 -23.58
N ILE A 22 -1.69 -21.71 -23.82
CA ILE A 22 -2.34 -21.68 -25.15
C ILE A 22 -2.65 -20.22 -25.56
N VAL A 23 -3.24 -19.42 -24.66
CA VAL A 23 -3.58 -18.02 -24.94
C VAL A 23 -2.29 -17.21 -25.22
N ASN A 24 -1.24 -17.40 -24.44
CA ASN A 24 0.03 -16.68 -24.66
C ASN A 24 0.70 -17.09 -25.99
N ILE A 25 0.61 -18.35 -26.42
CA ILE A 25 1.11 -18.78 -27.73
C ILE A 25 0.32 -18.09 -28.86
N LEU A 26 -1.02 -17.98 -28.74
CA LEU A 26 -1.83 -17.25 -29.71
C LEU A 26 -1.46 -15.75 -29.75
N LEU A 27 -1.22 -15.14 -28.61
CA LEU A 27 -0.77 -13.74 -28.54
C LEU A 27 0.62 -13.54 -29.15
N LEU A 28 1.55 -14.49 -28.98
CA LEU A 28 2.85 -14.48 -29.65
C LEU A 28 2.73 -14.47 -31.16
N THR A 29 1.76 -15.17 -31.74
CA THR A 29 1.54 -15.12 -33.20
C THR A 29 1.12 -13.72 -33.66
N ILE A 30 0.39 -12.97 -32.83
CA ILE A 30 0.00 -11.59 -33.10
C ILE A 30 1.20 -10.67 -32.97
N ASP A 31 2.04 -10.84 -31.96
CA ASP A 31 3.28 -10.05 -31.78
C ASP A 31 4.26 -10.25 -32.96
N VAL A 32 4.38 -11.48 -33.47
CA VAL A 32 5.17 -11.77 -34.67
C VAL A 32 4.61 -11.04 -35.90
N LEU A 33 3.27 -11.02 -36.06
CA LEU A 33 2.63 -10.33 -37.19
C LEU A 33 2.77 -8.80 -37.13
N ARG A 34 3.02 -8.26 -35.93
CA ARG A 34 3.26 -6.81 -35.71
C ARG A 34 4.72 -6.40 -35.78
N ASP A 35 5.63 -7.34 -35.99
CA ASP A 35 7.09 -7.13 -35.99
C ASP A 35 7.64 -6.50 -34.68
N ASP A 36 6.99 -6.82 -33.55
CA ASP A 36 7.35 -6.33 -32.23
C ASP A 36 8.29 -7.32 -31.52
N ASN A 37 9.56 -7.23 -31.82
CA ASN A 37 10.59 -8.13 -31.31
C ASN A 37 10.72 -8.13 -29.78
N TYR A 38 10.49 -7.00 -29.13
CA TYR A 38 10.61 -6.87 -27.68
C TYR A 38 9.49 -7.62 -26.95
N ASN A 39 8.25 -7.40 -27.37
CA ASN A 39 7.10 -8.09 -26.80
C ASN A 39 7.10 -9.59 -27.13
N LEU A 40 7.66 -9.97 -28.28
CA LEU A 40 7.87 -11.35 -28.65
C LEU A 40 8.78 -12.08 -27.64
N ILE A 41 9.95 -11.48 -27.31
CA ILE A 41 10.89 -12.07 -26.33
C ILE A 41 10.22 -12.23 -24.96
N LEU A 42 9.54 -11.22 -24.46
CA LEU A 42 8.84 -11.27 -23.17
C LEU A 42 7.70 -12.30 -23.18
N GLY A 43 6.98 -12.44 -24.30
CA GLY A 43 5.95 -13.46 -24.45
C GLY A 43 6.52 -14.87 -24.42
N VAL A 44 7.64 -15.12 -25.10
CA VAL A 44 8.35 -16.42 -25.06
C VAL A 44 8.80 -16.74 -23.64
N LEU A 45 9.41 -15.78 -22.94
CA LEU A 45 9.80 -15.96 -21.54
C LEU A 45 8.58 -16.26 -20.63
N GLY A 46 7.44 -15.60 -20.86
CA GLY A 46 6.19 -15.87 -20.15
C GLY A 46 5.70 -17.31 -20.38
N CYS A 47 5.72 -17.80 -21.61
CA CYS A 47 5.34 -19.17 -21.95
C CYS A 47 6.28 -20.20 -21.30
N ILE A 48 7.59 -19.95 -21.33
CA ILE A 48 8.59 -20.82 -20.69
C ILE A 48 8.36 -20.87 -19.19
N ALA A 49 8.14 -19.72 -18.55
CA ALA A 49 7.90 -19.63 -17.11
C ALA A 49 6.59 -20.34 -16.70
N LEU A 50 5.51 -20.21 -17.49
CA LEU A 50 4.25 -20.95 -17.26
C LEU A 50 4.42 -22.47 -17.43
N ALA A 51 5.17 -22.90 -18.43
CA ALA A 51 5.47 -24.33 -18.63
C ALA A 51 6.30 -24.89 -17.48
N ALA A 52 7.32 -24.13 -17.02
CA ALA A 52 8.13 -24.47 -15.86
C ALA A 52 7.25 -24.55 -14.59
N LEU A 53 6.35 -23.58 -14.37
CA LEU A 53 5.40 -23.59 -13.27
C LEU A 53 4.53 -24.84 -13.25
N ARG A 54 3.99 -25.23 -14.41
CA ARG A 54 3.20 -26.46 -14.54
C ARG A 54 3.99 -27.70 -14.12
N ASN A 55 5.24 -27.81 -14.55
CA ASN A 55 6.08 -28.98 -14.31
C ASN A 55 6.60 -29.05 -12.85
N THR A 56 6.68 -27.90 -12.17
CA THR A 56 7.15 -27.82 -10.79
C THR A 56 6.02 -27.83 -9.76
N LEU A 57 4.75 -27.93 -10.17
CA LEU A 57 3.64 -28.03 -9.21
C LEU A 57 3.87 -29.20 -8.23
N PRO A 58 3.66 -28.98 -6.93
CA PRO A 58 4.04 -29.92 -5.90
C PRO A 58 3.20 -31.19 -5.95
N GLU A 59 3.82 -32.29 -5.56
CA GLU A 59 3.17 -33.52 -5.19
C GLU A 59 3.06 -33.60 -3.66
N ARG A 60 2.34 -34.61 -3.17
CA ARG A 60 2.17 -34.80 -1.74
C ARG A 60 3.54 -34.96 -1.04
N GLY A 61 3.76 -34.20 0.03
CA GLY A 61 5.01 -34.24 0.77
C GLY A 61 6.18 -33.46 0.15
N ASP A 62 6.04 -32.91 -1.05
CA ASP A 62 7.12 -32.24 -1.76
C ASP A 62 7.10 -30.70 -1.53
N ARG A 63 7.71 -30.29 -0.42
CA ARG A 63 7.84 -28.86 -0.08
C ARG A 63 8.75 -28.11 -1.05
N ILE A 64 9.80 -28.77 -1.54
CA ILE A 64 10.78 -28.12 -2.43
C ILE A 64 10.10 -27.75 -3.74
N LYS A 65 9.35 -28.67 -4.35
CA LYS A 65 8.57 -28.36 -5.56
C LYS A 65 7.54 -27.26 -5.33
N ARG A 66 6.89 -27.23 -4.15
CA ARG A 66 5.97 -26.16 -3.79
C ARG A 66 6.67 -24.80 -3.77
N ASP A 67 7.83 -24.72 -3.08
CA ASP A 67 8.55 -23.45 -2.91
C ASP A 67 9.12 -22.96 -4.25
N ILE A 68 9.62 -23.89 -5.10
CA ILE A 68 10.02 -23.58 -6.49
C ILE A 68 8.82 -23.10 -7.31
N SER A 69 7.66 -23.73 -7.17
CA SER A 69 6.44 -23.29 -7.90
C SER A 69 5.98 -21.90 -7.48
N ILE A 70 6.10 -21.54 -6.20
CA ILE A 70 5.81 -20.19 -5.70
C ILE A 70 6.77 -19.17 -6.32
N LEU A 71 8.07 -19.50 -6.36
CA LEU A 71 9.09 -18.63 -6.97
C LEU A 71 8.81 -18.39 -8.46
N ILE A 72 8.53 -19.47 -9.21
CA ILE A 72 8.21 -19.36 -10.64
C ILE A 72 6.90 -18.60 -10.85
N GLY A 73 5.89 -18.80 -9.99
CA GLY A 73 4.64 -18.07 -10.03
C GLY A 73 4.82 -16.56 -9.86
N THR A 74 5.68 -16.13 -8.94
CA THR A 74 6.04 -14.72 -8.76
C THR A 74 6.77 -14.15 -9.98
N LEU A 75 7.65 -14.92 -10.58
CA LEU A 75 8.35 -14.50 -11.81
C LEU A 75 7.39 -14.34 -12.99
N VAL A 76 6.40 -15.22 -13.13
CA VAL A 76 5.33 -15.12 -14.14
C VAL A 76 4.51 -13.83 -13.96
N VAL A 77 4.13 -13.49 -12.71
CA VAL A 77 3.45 -12.23 -12.39
C VAL A 77 4.31 -11.04 -12.78
N GLY A 78 5.61 -11.06 -12.44
CA GLY A 78 6.54 -9.99 -12.78
C GLY A 78 6.66 -9.74 -14.29
N ILE A 79 6.80 -10.80 -15.08
CA ILE A 79 6.84 -10.69 -16.55
C ILE A 79 5.54 -10.10 -17.10
N GLY A 80 4.38 -10.52 -16.57
CA GLY A 80 3.08 -10.01 -17.00
C GLY A 80 2.89 -8.54 -16.69
N ILE A 81 3.29 -8.10 -15.49
CA ILE A 81 3.25 -6.69 -15.09
C ILE A 81 4.20 -5.85 -15.95
N PHE A 82 5.42 -6.34 -16.19
CA PHE A 82 6.41 -5.64 -17.01
C PHE A 82 5.92 -5.45 -18.45
N ARG A 83 5.32 -6.48 -19.05
CA ARG A 83 4.66 -6.36 -20.36
C ARG A 83 3.51 -5.37 -20.36
N LEU A 84 2.72 -5.31 -19.27
CA LEU A 84 1.62 -4.36 -19.14
C LEU A 84 2.11 -2.91 -19.11
N ILE A 85 3.26 -2.66 -18.49
CA ILE A 85 3.87 -1.33 -18.40
C ILE A 85 4.50 -0.92 -19.73
N SER A 86 5.14 -1.85 -20.44
CA SER A 86 5.81 -1.58 -21.72
C SER A 86 4.88 -1.48 -22.93
N LEU A 87 3.61 -1.90 -22.80
CA LEU A 87 2.60 -1.76 -23.84
C LEU A 87 1.75 -0.50 -23.60
N GLU A 88 1.36 0.17 -24.69
CA GLU A 88 0.38 1.26 -24.59
C GLU A 88 -0.88 0.80 -23.85
N PHE A 89 -1.34 1.60 -22.90
CA PHE A 89 -2.47 1.28 -22.03
C PHE A 89 -3.76 1.19 -22.87
N SER A 90 -4.12 -0.02 -23.30
CA SER A 90 -5.39 -0.31 -23.94
C SER A 90 -6.12 -1.42 -23.18
N LEU A 91 -7.46 -1.42 -23.22
CA LEU A 91 -8.27 -2.48 -22.61
C LEU A 91 -7.89 -3.88 -23.14
N PHE A 92 -7.53 -3.97 -24.43
CA PHE A 92 -7.09 -5.21 -25.06
C PHE A 92 -5.75 -5.69 -24.47
N ASN A 93 -4.76 -4.82 -24.33
CA ASN A 93 -3.45 -5.16 -23.76
C ASN A 93 -3.58 -5.59 -22.29
N THR A 94 -4.39 -4.88 -21.50
CA THR A 94 -4.65 -5.24 -20.10
C THR A 94 -5.30 -6.62 -19.98
N TRP A 95 -6.28 -6.92 -20.82
CA TRP A 95 -6.97 -8.21 -20.81
C TRP A 95 -6.04 -9.37 -21.21
N THR A 96 -5.20 -9.16 -22.22
CA THR A 96 -4.25 -10.19 -22.68
C THR A 96 -3.19 -10.52 -21.62
N GLN A 97 -2.69 -9.53 -20.86
CA GLN A 97 -1.72 -9.76 -19.80
C GLN A 97 -2.34 -10.44 -18.56
N ALA A 98 -3.66 -10.34 -18.35
CA ALA A 98 -4.34 -11.05 -17.27
C ALA A 98 -4.13 -12.58 -17.34
N TRP A 99 -4.01 -13.14 -18.56
CA TRP A 99 -3.72 -14.58 -18.76
C TRP A 99 -2.33 -15.00 -18.31
N LEU A 100 -1.41 -14.07 -18.11
CA LEU A 100 -0.10 -14.33 -17.52
C LEU A 100 -0.12 -14.09 -16.01
N ILE A 101 -0.72 -12.98 -15.57
CA ILE A 101 -0.71 -12.53 -14.18
C ILE A 101 -1.58 -13.43 -13.29
N ILE A 102 -2.80 -13.77 -13.74
CA ILE A 102 -3.76 -14.55 -12.92
C ILE A 102 -3.21 -15.92 -12.50
N PRO A 103 -2.68 -16.78 -13.40
CA PRO A 103 -2.14 -18.07 -12.99
C PRO A 103 -0.91 -17.96 -12.07
N GLY A 104 -0.05 -16.97 -12.32
CA GLY A 104 1.08 -16.70 -11.46
C GLY A 104 0.64 -16.32 -10.05
N PHE A 105 -0.29 -15.37 -9.92
CA PHE A 105 -0.86 -14.96 -8.65
C PHE A 105 -1.60 -16.09 -7.94
N ALA A 106 -2.43 -16.84 -8.67
CA ALA A 106 -3.15 -18.01 -8.14
C ALA A 106 -2.19 -19.08 -7.61
N SER A 107 -1.05 -19.31 -8.30
CA SER A 107 -0.04 -20.28 -7.83
C SER A 107 0.58 -19.83 -6.50
N VAL A 108 0.93 -18.56 -6.36
CA VAL A 108 1.48 -18.00 -5.11
C VAL A 108 0.45 -18.10 -3.99
N TRP A 109 -0.77 -17.66 -4.24
CA TRP A 109 -1.85 -17.66 -3.25
C TRP A 109 -2.23 -19.06 -2.77
N TRP A 110 -2.53 -19.97 -3.71
CA TRP A 110 -2.98 -21.31 -3.37
C TRP A 110 -1.87 -22.17 -2.78
N LEU A 111 -0.65 -22.12 -3.32
CA LEU A 111 0.46 -22.91 -2.83
C LEU A 111 0.96 -22.45 -1.45
N SER A 112 0.72 -21.17 -1.10
CA SER A 112 1.01 -20.61 0.21
C SER A 112 -0.11 -20.88 1.23
N SER A 113 -1.25 -21.40 0.81
CA SER A 113 -2.38 -21.67 1.71
C SER A 113 -2.06 -22.72 2.76
N LYS A 114 -2.66 -22.60 3.96
CA LYS A 114 -2.46 -23.56 5.08
C LYS A 114 -2.76 -25.00 4.69
N PRO A 115 -3.86 -25.35 3.98
CA PRO A 115 -4.15 -26.74 3.59
C PRO A 115 -3.05 -27.36 2.71
N ILE A 116 -2.56 -26.63 1.72
CA ILE A 116 -1.49 -27.12 0.82
C ILE A 116 -0.17 -27.18 1.54
N THR A 117 0.14 -26.23 2.42
CA THR A 117 1.35 -26.24 3.25
C THR A 117 1.37 -27.47 4.15
N VAL A 118 0.27 -27.80 4.79
CA VAL A 118 0.14 -29.01 5.64
C VAL A 118 0.21 -30.27 4.78
N TRP A 119 -0.44 -30.31 3.63
CA TRP A 119 -0.43 -31.44 2.71
C TRP A 119 0.98 -31.75 2.20
N THR A 120 1.75 -30.72 1.77
CA THR A 120 3.14 -30.90 1.31
C THR A 120 4.12 -31.24 2.42
N SER A 121 3.82 -30.89 3.68
CA SER A 121 4.71 -31.12 4.83
C SER A 121 4.52 -32.45 5.52
N ARG A 122 3.36 -33.10 5.32
CA ARG A 122 2.96 -34.27 6.10
C ARG A 122 3.87 -35.52 5.86
N GLU A 123 4.25 -35.76 4.59
CA GLU A 123 5.14 -36.89 4.27
C GLU A 123 6.58 -36.64 4.68
N LEU A 124 7.05 -35.42 4.59
CA LEU A 124 8.40 -35.05 5.04
C LEU A 124 8.56 -35.19 6.55
N SER A 125 7.52 -34.91 7.33
CA SER A 125 7.56 -35.12 8.78
C SER A 125 7.58 -36.62 9.15
N ILE A 126 6.85 -37.44 8.39
CA ILE A 126 6.83 -38.91 8.60
C ILE A 126 8.17 -39.53 8.19
N SER A 127 8.69 -39.16 7.00
CA SER A 127 9.99 -39.67 6.55
C SER A 127 11.15 -39.21 7.43
N ALA A 128 11.11 -37.98 7.96
CA ALA A 128 12.13 -37.49 8.89
C ALA A 128 12.11 -38.20 10.22
N VAL A 129 10.94 -38.65 10.70
CA VAL A 129 10.81 -39.46 11.90
C VAL A 129 11.30 -40.92 11.65
N GLU A 130 10.96 -41.48 10.48
CA GLU A 130 11.30 -42.85 10.10
C GLU A 130 12.80 -43.08 9.86
N TYR A 131 13.47 -42.07 9.30
CA TYR A 131 14.90 -42.15 8.96
C TYR A 131 15.84 -41.41 9.93
N GLY A 132 15.36 -40.86 11.02
CA GLY A 132 16.18 -40.15 12.01
C GLY A 132 16.93 -38.91 11.48
N LEU A 133 16.52 -38.37 10.36
CA LEU A 133 17.22 -37.30 9.63
C LEU A 133 16.88 -35.90 10.16
N LYS A 134 17.26 -35.56 11.41
CA LYS A 134 17.24 -34.19 11.94
C LYS A 134 17.94 -33.17 11.01
N ARG A 135 18.91 -33.64 10.20
CA ARG A 135 19.71 -32.81 9.28
C ARG A 135 18.89 -32.22 8.11
N ASN A 136 17.88 -32.95 7.63
CA ASN A 136 17.05 -32.52 6.54
C ASN A 136 16.02 -31.43 6.94
N PHE A 137 15.64 -31.40 8.23
CA PHE A 137 14.74 -30.36 8.74
C PHE A 137 15.35 -28.95 8.72
N THR A 138 16.65 -28.83 8.96
CA THR A 138 17.36 -27.54 8.89
C THR A 138 17.54 -27.06 7.45
N LEU A 139 17.79 -27.96 6.51
CA LEU A 139 17.89 -27.63 5.09
C LEU A 139 16.54 -27.20 4.52
N LEU A 140 15.46 -27.87 4.85
CA LEU A 140 14.10 -27.52 4.43
C LEU A 140 13.64 -26.15 4.95
N LYS A 141 13.97 -25.82 6.22
CA LYS A 141 13.75 -24.48 6.76
C LYS A 141 14.57 -23.42 6.03
N SER A 142 15.79 -23.76 5.57
CA SER A 142 16.62 -22.85 4.79
C SER A 142 16.02 -22.56 3.42
N HIS A 143 15.52 -23.57 2.70
CA HIS A 143 14.87 -23.36 1.39
C HIS A 143 13.58 -22.54 1.50
N GLN A 144 12.76 -22.73 2.54
CA GLN A 144 11.60 -21.90 2.77
C GLN A 144 11.97 -20.42 3.01
N LYS A 145 13.04 -20.18 3.77
CA LYS A 145 13.55 -18.81 3.97
C LYS A 145 14.02 -18.20 2.65
N ILE A 146 14.79 -18.94 1.84
CA ILE A 146 15.27 -18.46 0.54
C ILE A 146 14.09 -18.14 -0.38
N ALA A 147 13.09 -19.00 -0.51
CA ALA A 147 11.90 -18.75 -1.31
C ALA A 147 11.13 -17.51 -0.83
N SER A 148 10.94 -17.35 0.49
CA SER A 148 10.29 -16.16 1.06
C SER A 148 11.08 -14.89 0.79
N HIS A 149 12.41 -14.91 0.92
CA HIS A 149 13.24 -13.74 0.61
C HIS A 149 13.23 -13.42 -0.89
N ALA A 150 13.24 -14.43 -1.76
CA ALA A 150 13.16 -14.24 -3.19
C ALA A 150 11.82 -13.59 -3.61
N ILE A 151 10.71 -14.04 -3.01
CA ILE A 151 9.39 -13.42 -3.22
C ILE A 151 9.39 -11.97 -2.74
N LEU A 152 9.87 -11.71 -1.51
CA LEU A 152 9.95 -10.35 -0.98
C LEU A 152 10.83 -9.45 -1.84
N LEU A 153 12.00 -9.94 -2.28
CA LEU A 153 12.90 -9.21 -3.16
C LEU A 153 12.21 -8.86 -4.49
N HIS A 154 11.46 -9.80 -5.05
CA HIS A 154 10.72 -9.58 -6.28
C HIS A 154 9.68 -8.44 -6.13
N PHE A 155 8.89 -8.45 -5.05
CA PHE A 155 7.96 -7.35 -4.76
C PHE A 155 8.69 -6.02 -4.53
N VAL A 156 9.82 -6.03 -3.84
CA VAL A 156 10.65 -4.83 -3.63
C VAL A 156 11.13 -4.27 -4.97
N VAL A 157 11.66 -5.12 -5.86
CA VAL A 157 12.12 -4.69 -7.20
C VAL A 157 10.97 -4.07 -8.00
N ILE A 158 9.80 -4.73 -8.07
CA ILE A 158 8.63 -4.20 -8.78
C ILE A 158 8.20 -2.84 -8.21
N THR A 159 8.24 -2.68 -6.89
CA THR A 159 7.84 -1.42 -6.23
C THR A 159 8.86 -0.30 -6.48
N ILE A 160 10.14 -0.63 -6.54
CA ILE A 160 11.22 0.34 -6.75
C ILE A 160 11.33 0.78 -8.22
N LEU A 161 11.01 -0.09 -9.18
CA LEU A 161 11.13 0.21 -10.61
C LEU A 161 10.47 1.54 -11.03
N PRO A 162 9.21 1.85 -10.68
CA PRO A 162 8.60 3.14 -11.01
C PRO A 162 9.34 4.32 -10.36
N LEU A 163 9.87 4.15 -9.16
CA LEU A 163 10.63 5.20 -8.47
C LEU A 163 11.97 5.47 -9.17
N VAL A 164 12.65 4.43 -9.63
CA VAL A 164 13.87 4.57 -10.43
C VAL A 164 13.58 5.32 -11.74
N TRP A 165 12.46 5.02 -12.38
CA TRP A 165 12.06 5.72 -13.61
C TRP A 165 11.73 7.20 -13.34
N ILE A 166 10.98 7.52 -12.28
CA ILE A 166 10.73 8.92 -11.89
C ILE A 166 12.04 9.64 -11.56
N PHE A 167 12.98 8.94 -10.88
CA PHE A 167 14.30 9.48 -10.57
C PHE A 167 15.09 9.79 -11.85
N ASP A 168 15.08 8.87 -12.82
CA ASP A 168 15.73 9.05 -14.11
C ASP A 168 15.19 10.27 -14.86
N ILE A 169 13.85 10.43 -14.94
CA ILE A 169 13.22 11.62 -15.54
C ILE A 169 13.67 12.90 -14.80
N ALA A 170 13.77 12.86 -13.47
CA ALA A 170 14.13 14.02 -12.66
C ALA A 170 15.59 14.48 -12.86
N ILE A 171 16.49 13.57 -13.25
CA ILE A 171 17.91 13.87 -13.49
C ILE A 171 18.28 13.93 -14.98
N SER A 172 17.34 13.66 -15.90
CA SER A 172 17.56 13.77 -17.35
C SER A 172 17.37 15.22 -17.81
N PRO A 173 18.17 15.73 -18.75
CA PRO A 173 17.98 17.09 -19.29
C PRO A 173 16.73 17.17 -20.16
N GLY A 174 16.04 18.29 -20.09
CA GLY A 174 14.85 18.55 -20.91
C GLY A 174 13.54 18.03 -20.31
N ASN A 175 12.43 18.18 -21.04
CA ASN A 175 11.08 17.92 -20.52
C ASN A 175 10.42 16.68 -21.14
N ALA A 176 11.18 15.77 -21.74
CA ALA A 176 10.63 14.60 -22.42
C ALA A 176 10.35 13.45 -21.43
N LEU A 177 9.15 12.83 -21.54
CA LEU A 177 8.88 11.50 -21.00
C LEU A 177 9.57 10.47 -21.91
N GLY A 178 10.72 9.93 -21.50
CA GLY A 178 11.36 8.83 -22.21
C GLY A 178 12.56 9.22 -23.06
N GLY A 179 13.65 9.66 -22.41
CA GLY A 179 15.00 9.45 -22.89
C GLY A 179 15.45 8.00 -22.60
N GLU A 180 16.52 7.55 -23.23
CA GLU A 180 17.16 6.30 -22.81
C GLU A 180 17.67 6.46 -21.38
N ILE A 181 17.39 5.49 -20.52
CA ILE A 181 17.77 5.53 -19.10
C ILE A 181 19.29 5.70 -18.99
N GLY A 182 19.75 6.80 -18.40
CA GLY A 182 21.16 7.02 -18.08
C GLY A 182 21.99 7.74 -19.13
N ASP A 183 21.42 8.26 -20.21
CA ASP A 183 22.18 8.91 -21.30
C ASP A 183 22.89 10.21 -20.88
N SER A 184 22.30 10.96 -19.94
CA SER A 184 22.92 12.18 -19.41
C SER A 184 22.33 12.56 -18.08
N PHE A 185 23.18 13.02 -17.14
CA PHE A 185 22.76 13.46 -15.80
C PHE A 185 22.75 14.98 -15.70
N SER A 186 21.61 15.54 -15.31
CA SER A 186 21.44 16.96 -15.04
C SER A 186 20.75 17.19 -13.71
N GLY A 187 21.26 18.14 -12.93
CA GLY A 187 20.59 18.63 -11.71
C GLY A 187 19.71 19.86 -11.96
N GLU A 188 19.39 20.16 -13.23
CA GLU A 188 18.68 21.38 -13.63
C GLU A 188 17.30 21.48 -13.01
N HIS A 189 16.51 20.39 -13.07
CA HIS A 189 15.16 20.35 -12.53
C HIS A 189 15.14 20.56 -11.02
N PHE A 190 16.01 19.88 -10.28
CA PHE A 190 16.14 20.07 -8.83
C PHE A 190 16.52 21.51 -8.49
N ARG A 191 17.51 22.09 -9.23
CA ARG A 191 17.94 23.49 -9.00
C ARG A 191 16.81 24.47 -9.29
N LYS A 192 16.02 24.24 -10.34
CA LYS A 192 14.88 25.08 -10.70
C LYS A 192 13.78 25.02 -9.63
N ILE A 193 13.41 23.83 -9.17
CA ILE A 193 12.38 23.66 -8.14
C ILE A 193 12.84 24.23 -6.80
N LEU A 194 14.05 23.90 -6.33
CA LEU A 194 14.58 24.37 -5.05
C LEU A 194 14.90 25.87 -5.04
N GLY A 195 15.23 26.46 -6.20
CA GLY A 195 15.45 27.90 -6.37
C GLY A 195 14.16 28.71 -6.55
N GLY A 196 13.03 28.05 -6.78
CA GLY A 196 11.72 28.70 -6.94
C GLY A 196 11.04 28.99 -5.61
N GLU A 197 10.55 30.23 -5.41
CA GLU A 197 9.79 30.61 -4.20
C GLU A 197 8.50 29.81 -4.05
N SER A 198 7.80 29.53 -5.13
CA SER A 198 6.49 28.85 -5.13
C SER A 198 6.56 27.47 -4.47
N PHE A 199 7.61 26.68 -4.73
CA PHE A 199 7.75 25.36 -4.13
C PHE A 199 7.80 25.40 -2.60
N TRP A 200 8.54 26.36 -2.03
CA TRP A 200 8.65 26.51 -0.58
C TRP A 200 7.37 27.02 0.06
N ILE A 201 6.61 27.87 -0.64
CA ILE A 201 5.28 28.31 -0.22
C ILE A 201 4.34 27.10 -0.15
N TRP A 202 4.26 26.29 -1.22
CA TRP A 202 3.42 25.10 -1.26
C TRP A 202 3.83 24.06 -0.20
N MET A 203 5.13 23.88 0.01
CA MET A 203 5.68 23.02 1.07
C MET A 203 5.25 23.49 2.45
N GLY A 204 5.39 24.78 2.71
CA GLY A 204 4.97 25.42 3.97
C GLY A 204 3.47 25.26 4.21
N ASN A 205 2.65 25.56 3.20
CA ASN A 205 1.19 25.40 3.27
C ASN A 205 0.79 23.94 3.56
N SER A 206 1.37 22.98 2.85
CA SER A 206 1.10 21.57 3.08
C SER A 206 1.49 21.12 4.48
N LEU A 207 2.64 21.56 4.99
CA LEU A 207 3.06 21.25 6.37
C LEU A 207 2.10 21.87 7.40
N ILE A 208 1.75 23.16 7.25
CA ILE A 208 0.82 23.84 8.16
C ILE A 208 -0.53 23.13 8.18
N VAL A 209 -1.09 22.83 7.01
CA VAL A 209 -2.41 22.18 6.90
C VAL A 209 -2.37 20.75 7.42
N SER A 210 -1.36 19.96 7.05
CA SER A 210 -1.29 18.55 7.46
C SER A 210 -1.01 18.40 8.95
N ILE A 211 -0.10 19.21 9.51
CA ILE A 211 0.17 19.22 10.96
C ILE A 211 -1.05 19.75 11.72
N GLY A 212 -1.65 20.85 11.24
CA GLY A 212 -2.86 21.41 11.86
C GLY A 212 -4.03 20.41 11.88
N THR A 213 -4.28 19.71 10.76
CA THR A 213 -5.30 18.65 10.66
C THR A 213 -4.98 17.48 11.60
N CYS A 214 -3.74 17.03 11.64
CA CYS A 214 -3.30 15.96 12.51
C CYS A 214 -3.51 16.32 13.99
N LEU A 215 -3.04 17.48 14.43
CA LEU A 215 -3.18 17.91 15.82
C LEU A 215 -4.64 18.11 16.22
N LEU A 216 -5.42 18.84 15.43
CA LEU A 216 -6.83 19.06 15.70
C LEU A 216 -7.61 17.75 15.67
N GLY A 217 -7.35 16.90 14.68
CA GLY A 217 -7.96 15.57 14.55
C GLY A 217 -7.68 14.71 15.76
N LEU A 218 -6.45 14.65 16.25
CA LEU A 218 -6.09 13.88 17.46
C LEU A 218 -6.72 14.43 18.73
N VAL A 219 -6.72 15.75 18.92
CA VAL A 219 -7.33 16.39 20.09
C VAL A 219 -8.82 16.01 20.21
N ILE A 220 -9.51 15.86 19.09
CA ILE A 220 -10.92 15.45 19.05
C ILE A 220 -11.05 13.92 19.11
N ALA A 221 -10.24 13.18 18.32
CA ALA A 221 -10.41 11.75 18.17
C ALA A 221 -9.99 10.95 19.41
N ILE A 222 -8.96 11.40 20.16
CA ILE A 222 -8.49 10.68 21.34
C ILE A 222 -9.59 10.59 22.42
N PRO A 223 -10.18 11.70 22.91
CA PRO A 223 -11.26 11.61 23.90
C PRO A 223 -12.53 10.96 23.33
N ALA A 224 -12.86 11.19 22.05
CA ALA A 224 -13.98 10.55 21.40
C ALA A 224 -13.80 9.02 21.33
N GLY A 225 -12.66 8.54 20.85
CA GLY A 225 -12.35 7.11 20.78
C GLY A 225 -12.40 6.43 22.15
N TYR A 226 -11.87 7.09 23.18
CA TYR A 226 -11.97 6.62 24.56
C TYR A 226 -13.42 6.56 25.04
N ALA A 227 -14.22 7.59 24.80
CA ALA A 227 -15.63 7.62 25.16
C ALA A 227 -16.43 6.50 24.47
N PHE A 228 -16.20 6.30 23.15
CA PHE A 228 -16.81 5.21 22.40
C PHE A 228 -16.34 3.82 22.85
N SER A 229 -15.16 3.69 23.41
CA SER A 229 -14.65 2.42 23.93
C SER A 229 -15.22 2.09 25.30
N ARG A 230 -15.26 3.05 26.22
CA ARG A 230 -15.53 2.82 27.65
C ARG A 230 -16.97 3.05 28.08
N TYR A 231 -17.63 4.03 27.48
CA TYR A 231 -18.96 4.42 27.94
C TYR A 231 -20.08 3.86 27.04
N LYS A 232 -21.18 3.47 27.69
CA LYS A 232 -22.43 3.12 27.02
C LYS A 232 -23.35 4.33 27.09
N PHE A 233 -23.67 4.95 25.98
CA PHE A 233 -24.59 6.09 25.88
C PHE A 233 -25.56 5.90 24.74
N THR A 234 -26.72 6.56 24.83
CA THR A 234 -27.74 6.53 23.77
C THR A 234 -27.17 7.12 22.48
N GLY A 235 -27.28 6.40 21.36
CA GLY A 235 -26.74 6.84 20.04
C GLY A 235 -25.32 6.41 19.75
N ARG A 236 -24.60 5.72 20.64
CA ARG A 236 -23.23 5.26 20.45
C ARG A 236 -23.05 4.49 19.14
N ASP A 237 -23.85 3.47 18.93
CA ASP A 237 -23.72 2.58 17.77
C ASP A 237 -24.19 3.29 16.48
N VAL A 238 -25.21 4.15 16.58
CA VAL A 238 -25.66 5.00 15.47
C VAL A 238 -24.57 5.98 15.04
N SER A 239 -23.88 6.63 15.99
CA SER A 239 -22.78 7.56 15.69
C SER A 239 -21.59 6.83 15.07
N MET A 240 -21.24 5.64 15.58
CA MET A 240 -20.18 4.83 15.00
C MET A 240 -20.52 4.38 13.57
N PHE A 241 -21.78 4.02 13.33
CA PHE A 241 -22.28 3.71 11.99
C PHE A 241 -22.27 4.95 11.06
N ALA A 242 -22.66 6.11 11.58
CA ALA A 242 -22.60 7.37 10.84
C ALA A 242 -21.19 7.73 10.38
N PHE A 243 -20.16 7.50 11.22
CA PHE A 243 -18.76 7.67 10.79
C PHE A 243 -18.39 6.76 9.60
N LEU A 244 -18.85 5.50 9.60
CA LEU A 244 -18.65 4.61 8.45
C LEU A 244 -19.38 5.10 7.21
N LEU A 245 -20.63 5.55 7.35
CA LEU A 245 -21.41 6.08 6.22
C LEU A 245 -20.70 7.26 5.58
N VAL A 246 -20.18 8.21 6.36
CA VAL A 246 -19.43 9.37 5.83
C VAL A 246 -18.23 8.93 5.00
N GLN A 247 -17.52 7.88 5.40
CA GLN A 247 -16.36 7.35 4.67
C GLN A 247 -16.75 6.62 3.36
N MET A 248 -17.99 6.15 3.25
CA MET A 248 -18.50 5.50 2.03
C MET A 248 -18.94 6.49 0.96
N PHE A 249 -19.18 7.75 1.32
CA PHE A 249 -19.57 8.75 0.34
C PHE A 249 -18.37 9.15 -0.54
N PRO A 250 -18.53 9.11 -1.86
CA PRO A 250 -17.49 9.62 -2.76
C PRO A 250 -17.23 11.10 -2.48
N GLY A 251 -15.97 11.47 -2.19
CA GLY A 251 -15.59 12.86 -1.84
C GLY A 251 -16.04 13.89 -2.86
N ILE A 252 -16.07 13.51 -4.15
CA ILE A 252 -16.47 14.41 -5.23
C ILE A 252 -17.96 14.85 -5.13
N ILE A 253 -18.83 14.01 -4.56
CA ILE A 253 -20.27 14.33 -4.42
C ILE A 253 -20.48 15.42 -3.36
N ILE A 254 -19.70 15.37 -2.28
CA ILE A 254 -19.83 16.34 -1.19
C ILE A 254 -19.02 17.62 -1.42
N LEU A 255 -18.24 17.68 -2.49
CA LEU A 255 -17.36 18.81 -2.81
C LEU A 255 -18.11 20.13 -2.95
N VAL A 256 -19.21 20.14 -3.74
CA VAL A 256 -20.00 21.36 -4.00
C VAL A 256 -20.72 21.86 -2.74
N PRO A 257 -21.49 21.04 -1.99
CA PRO A 257 -22.05 21.47 -0.72
C PRO A 257 -21.00 21.98 0.26
N TYR A 258 -19.85 21.32 0.30
CA TYR A 258 -18.77 21.69 1.21
C TYR A 258 -18.15 23.04 0.84
N PHE A 259 -17.92 23.28 -0.45
CA PHE A 259 -17.49 24.58 -0.95
C PHE A 259 -18.45 25.70 -0.56
N LEU A 260 -19.78 25.49 -0.71
CA LEU A 260 -20.79 26.48 -0.34
C LEU A 260 -20.75 26.79 1.17
N VAL A 261 -20.62 25.79 2.02
CA VAL A 261 -20.47 25.97 3.47
C VAL A 261 -19.22 26.78 3.79
N MET A 262 -18.06 26.41 3.22
CA MET A 262 -16.80 27.13 3.46
C MET A 262 -16.86 28.57 2.93
N LYS A 263 -17.53 28.80 1.80
CA LYS A 263 -17.77 30.14 1.24
C LYS A 263 -18.61 30.97 2.20
N THR A 264 -19.72 30.46 2.72
CA THR A 264 -20.60 31.21 3.63
C THR A 264 -19.91 31.52 4.97
N LEU A 265 -18.99 30.68 5.42
CA LEU A 265 -18.18 30.90 6.61
C LEU A 265 -16.98 31.84 6.37
N GLY A 266 -16.72 32.24 5.13
CA GLY A 266 -15.55 33.07 4.78
C GLY A 266 -14.22 32.34 4.94
N LEU A 267 -14.22 31.00 4.85
CA LEU A 267 -13.05 30.14 5.10
C LEU A 267 -12.37 29.66 3.81
N LEU A 268 -12.84 30.11 2.62
CA LEU A 268 -12.12 29.83 1.37
C LEU A 268 -10.77 30.56 1.36
N ASN A 269 -9.83 29.99 0.61
CA ASN A 269 -8.48 30.53 0.43
C ASN A 269 -7.77 30.79 1.77
N SER A 270 -7.88 29.84 2.72
CA SER A 270 -7.29 29.94 4.05
C SER A 270 -6.81 28.59 4.58
N HIS A 271 -5.71 28.59 5.32
CA HIS A 271 -5.20 27.38 5.99
C HIS A 271 -6.23 26.81 6.97
N LEU A 272 -6.91 27.68 7.73
CA LEU A 272 -7.92 27.23 8.70
C LEU A 272 -9.08 26.52 8.01
N GLY A 273 -9.53 27.02 6.86
CA GLY A 273 -10.57 26.37 6.07
C GLY A 273 -10.18 24.96 5.63
N LEU A 274 -8.95 24.79 5.14
CA LEU A 274 -8.43 23.47 4.77
C LEU A 274 -8.27 22.54 5.98
N ILE A 275 -7.72 23.04 7.10
CA ILE A 275 -7.56 22.25 8.33
C ILE A 275 -8.90 21.71 8.82
N LEU A 276 -9.92 22.57 8.88
CA LEU A 276 -11.26 22.15 9.30
C LEU A 276 -11.89 21.14 8.32
N ALA A 277 -11.74 21.41 7.03
CA ALA A 277 -12.24 20.53 5.99
C ALA A 277 -11.61 19.13 6.06
N TYR A 278 -10.30 19.07 6.17
CA TYR A 278 -9.56 17.83 6.24
C TYR A 278 -9.80 17.07 7.54
N CYS A 279 -10.00 17.79 8.66
CA CYS A 279 -10.42 17.17 9.92
C CYS A 279 -11.73 16.41 9.79
N VAL A 280 -12.74 16.98 9.12
CA VAL A 280 -14.04 16.31 8.95
C VAL A 280 -13.90 14.98 8.20
N THR A 281 -13.01 14.91 7.21
CA THR A 281 -12.76 13.69 6.44
C THR A 281 -11.87 12.68 7.17
N ALA A 282 -10.91 13.14 7.98
CA ALA A 282 -9.98 12.28 8.70
C ALA A 282 -10.54 11.74 10.03
N LEU A 283 -11.39 12.51 10.73
CA LEU A 283 -11.89 12.17 12.06
C LEU A 283 -12.54 10.79 12.16
N PRO A 284 -13.42 10.36 11.25
CA PRO A 284 -14.05 9.04 11.35
C PRO A 284 -13.02 7.91 11.47
N LEU A 285 -12.02 7.91 10.61
CA LEU A 285 -10.96 6.90 10.64
C LEU A 285 -10.16 6.98 11.94
N CYS A 286 -9.77 8.19 12.38
CA CYS A 286 -9.01 8.39 13.61
C CYS A 286 -9.78 7.86 14.84
N VAL A 287 -11.08 8.16 14.96
CA VAL A 287 -11.93 7.67 16.07
C VAL A 287 -12.05 6.15 16.04
N TRP A 288 -12.25 5.55 14.86
CA TRP A 288 -12.33 4.09 14.72
C TRP A 288 -11.03 3.40 15.12
N MET A 289 -9.88 3.89 14.65
CA MET A 289 -8.58 3.33 14.99
C MET A 289 -8.31 3.40 16.50
N LEU A 290 -8.50 4.57 17.10
CA LEU A 290 -8.26 4.77 18.52
C LEU A 290 -9.22 3.97 19.40
N LYS A 291 -10.52 3.96 19.05
CA LYS A 291 -11.50 3.11 19.75
C LYS A 291 -11.10 1.64 19.68
N GLY A 292 -10.74 1.15 18.51
CA GLY A 292 -10.31 -0.24 18.33
C GLY A 292 -9.12 -0.60 19.21
N PHE A 293 -8.16 0.31 19.36
CA PHE A 293 -7.03 0.10 20.27
C PHE A 293 -7.42 0.19 21.73
N PHE A 294 -8.18 1.22 22.14
CA PHE A 294 -8.66 1.33 23.52
C PHE A 294 -9.47 0.10 23.96
N ASP A 295 -10.21 -0.53 23.05
CA ASP A 295 -10.93 -1.79 23.34
C ASP A 295 -9.98 -2.94 23.73
N THR A 296 -8.70 -2.89 23.32
CA THR A 296 -7.69 -3.91 23.66
C THR A 296 -7.03 -3.68 25.00
N VAL A 297 -7.11 -2.46 25.56
CA VAL A 297 -6.54 -2.16 26.88
C VAL A 297 -7.39 -2.81 27.97
N PRO A 298 -6.81 -3.67 28.83
CA PRO A 298 -7.52 -4.34 29.90
C PRO A 298 -8.17 -3.35 30.89
N ARG A 299 -9.44 -3.57 31.23
CA ARG A 299 -10.18 -2.72 32.18
C ARG A 299 -9.67 -2.83 33.61
N GLU A 300 -9.07 -3.94 33.95
CA GLU A 300 -8.46 -4.23 35.24
C GLU A 300 -7.38 -3.19 35.61
N LEU A 301 -6.67 -2.66 34.62
CA LEU A 301 -5.69 -1.58 34.83
C LEU A 301 -6.35 -0.25 35.24
N GLU A 302 -7.52 0.02 34.66
CA GLU A 302 -8.30 1.22 34.99
C GLU A 302 -8.94 1.09 36.37
N GLU A 303 -9.46 -0.10 36.67
CA GLU A 303 -10.05 -0.42 38.01
C GLU A 303 -8.99 -0.34 39.11
N ALA A 304 -7.80 -0.89 38.88
CA ALA A 304 -6.71 -0.77 39.83
C ALA A 304 -6.31 0.70 40.09
N ALA A 305 -6.22 1.53 39.06
CA ALA A 305 -5.94 2.95 39.22
C ALA A 305 -7.02 3.71 39.98
N VAL A 306 -8.29 3.31 39.85
CA VAL A 306 -9.40 3.87 40.65
C VAL A 306 -9.25 3.48 42.11
N LEU A 307 -8.89 2.22 42.41
CA LEU A 307 -8.61 1.75 43.78
C LEU A 307 -7.45 2.50 44.42
N ASP A 308 -6.45 2.90 43.62
CA ASP A 308 -5.30 3.75 44.01
C ASP A 308 -5.67 5.24 44.17
N GLY A 309 -6.97 5.59 44.04
CA GLY A 309 -7.50 6.94 44.26
C GLY A 309 -7.48 7.85 43.03
N CYS A 310 -7.22 7.34 41.82
CA CYS A 310 -7.30 8.13 40.62
C CYS A 310 -8.77 8.43 40.24
N ASN A 311 -9.04 9.67 39.85
CA ASN A 311 -10.29 10.01 39.20
C ASN A 311 -10.28 9.60 37.72
N GLN A 312 -11.45 9.59 37.05
CA GLN A 312 -11.58 9.12 35.65
C GLN A 312 -10.67 9.84 34.67
N PHE A 313 -10.44 11.13 34.81
CA PHE A 313 -9.52 11.90 33.99
C PHE A 313 -8.04 11.49 34.22
N GLN A 314 -7.69 11.19 35.48
CA GLN A 314 -6.37 10.68 35.82
C GLN A 314 -6.15 9.25 35.30
N VAL A 315 -7.14 8.39 35.38
CA VAL A 315 -7.12 7.04 34.77
C VAL A 315 -6.85 7.16 33.28
N PHE A 316 -7.60 7.99 32.58
CA PHE A 316 -7.41 8.22 31.15
C PHE A 316 -6.00 8.74 30.84
N THR A 317 -5.57 9.83 31.50
CA THR A 317 -4.32 10.53 31.15
C THR A 317 -3.06 9.83 31.66
N LYS A 318 -3.12 9.12 32.82
CA LYS A 318 -1.96 8.49 33.44
C LYS A 318 -1.81 7.00 33.13
N VAL A 319 -2.91 6.31 32.76
CA VAL A 319 -2.91 4.86 32.50
C VAL A 319 -3.21 4.58 31.05
N VAL A 320 -4.40 4.92 30.56
CA VAL A 320 -4.87 4.48 29.24
C VAL A 320 -4.11 5.19 28.12
N LEU A 321 -3.98 6.50 28.16
CA LEU A 321 -3.33 7.28 27.11
C LEU A 321 -1.84 6.93 26.94
N PRO A 322 -1.02 6.80 27.99
CA PRO A 322 0.39 6.36 27.85
C PRO A 322 0.53 4.96 27.24
N LEU A 323 -0.33 4.01 27.64
CA LEU A 323 -0.34 2.67 27.05
C LEU A 323 -0.75 2.67 25.58
N SER A 324 -1.53 3.67 25.17
CA SER A 324 -2.05 3.82 23.82
C SER A 324 -1.20 4.70 22.91
N LEU A 325 -0.06 5.20 23.36
CA LEU A 325 0.83 6.04 22.56
C LEU A 325 1.21 5.44 21.20
N PRO A 326 1.48 4.13 21.06
CA PRO A 326 1.73 3.54 19.75
C PRO A 326 0.53 3.71 18.79
N ALA A 327 -0.69 3.53 19.26
CA ALA A 327 -1.89 3.70 18.44
C ALA A 327 -2.14 5.18 18.10
N VAL A 328 -1.91 6.09 19.05
CA VAL A 328 -1.97 7.54 18.81
C VAL A 328 -0.96 7.95 17.74
N ALA A 329 0.27 7.43 17.81
CA ALA A 329 1.32 7.71 16.83
C ALA A 329 0.95 7.21 15.43
N VAL A 330 0.40 6.00 15.32
CA VAL A 330 -0.08 5.43 14.04
C VAL A 330 -1.25 6.25 13.50
N THR A 331 -2.21 6.63 14.34
CA THR A 331 -3.35 7.48 13.95
C THR A 331 -2.89 8.86 13.50
N ALA A 332 -1.90 9.45 14.18
CA ALA A 332 -1.26 10.71 13.79
C ALA A 332 -0.67 10.62 12.38
N LEU A 333 0.09 9.56 12.10
CA LEU A 333 0.67 9.33 10.79
C LEU A 333 -0.39 9.24 9.69
N PHE A 334 -1.45 8.46 9.90
CA PHE A 334 -2.52 8.33 8.91
C PHE A 334 -3.30 9.63 8.71
N SER A 335 -3.57 10.39 9.77
CA SER A 335 -4.22 11.70 9.68
C SER A 335 -3.35 12.70 8.91
N PHE A 336 -2.05 12.73 9.19
CA PHE A 336 -1.11 13.56 8.44
C PHE A 336 -1.06 13.17 6.96
N LEU A 337 -0.93 11.88 6.64
CA LEU A 337 -0.88 11.39 5.27
C LEU A 337 -2.16 11.67 4.49
N ALA A 338 -3.32 11.56 5.13
CA ALA A 338 -4.60 11.90 4.51
C ALA A 338 -4.64 13.38 4.10
N ALA A 339 -4.19 14.28 4.98
CA ALA A 339 -4.13 15.71 4.69
C ALA A 339 -3.01 16.07 3.68
N TRP A 340 -1.84 15.40 3.78
CA TRP A 340 -0.71 15.63 2.88
C TRP A 340 -1.01 15.30 1.43
N ASN A 341 -1.76 14.24 1.18
CA ASN A 341 -2.11 13.77 -0.15
C ASN A 341 -3.42 14.37 -0.68
N GLU A 342 -4.10 15.21 0.10
CA GLU A 342 -5.37 15.74 -0.30
C GLU A 342 -5.20 16.79 -1.41
N PHE A 343 -5.92 16.62 -2.50
CA PHE A 343 -5.83 17.43 -3.71
C PHE A 343 -7.13 18.17 -4.05
N LEU A 344 -8.27 17.45 -4.01
CA LEU A 344 -9.53 17.98 -4.55
C LEU A 344 -10.10 19.14 -3.75
N LEU A 345 -10.09 19.04 -2.43
CA LEU A 345 -10.55 20.11 -1.55
C LEU A 345 -9.61 21.32 -1.64
N ALA A 346 -8.27 21.07 -1.66
CA ALA A 346 -7.31 22.15 -1.82
C ALA A 346 -7.47 22.87 -3.15
N LEU A 347 -7.63 22.16 -4.25
CA LEU A 347 -7.84 22.72 -5.58
C LEU A 347 -9.13 23.53 -5.65
N THR A 348 -10.17 23.07 -4.92
CA THR A 348 -11.50 23.74 -4.96
C THR A 348 -11.57 24.94 -4.04
N PHE A 349 -10.92 24.88 -2.86
CA PHE A 349 -11.04 25.94 -1.84
C PHE A 349 -10.00 27.05 -2.00
N ASN A 350 -8.84 26.76 -2.59
CA ASN A 350 -7.76 27.71 -2.76
C ASN A 350 -7.71 28.21 -4.22
N THR A 351 -7.81 29.50 -4.39
CA THR A 351 -7.82 30.15 -5.70
C THR A 351 -6.53 30.91 -6.00
N SER A 352 -5.71 31.21 -4.99
CA SER A 352 -4.45 31.91 -5.14
C SER A 352 -3.26 30.96 -5.05
N ASN A 353 -2.22 31.22 -5.86
CA ASN A 353 -0.99 30.41 -5.88
C ASN A 353 -0.28 30.37 -4.50
N ASP A 354 -0.37 31.47 -3.74
CA ASP A 354 0.21 31.59 -2.40
C ASP A 354 -0.45 30.66 -1.36
N MET A 355 -1.65 30.17 -1.66
CA MET A 355 -2.41 29.26 -0.81
C MET A 355 -2.41 27.82 -1.32
N TYR A 356 -1.77 27.53 -2.44
CA TYR A 356 -1.70 26.18 -2.95
C TYR A 356 -0.96 25.25 -1.98
N THR A 357 -1.48 24.03 -1.84
CA THR A 357 -0.76 22.92 -1.23
C THR A 357 0.13 22.24 -2.26
N LEU A 358 1.07 21.40 -1.82
CA LEU A 358 1.98 20.68 -2.71
C LEU A 358 1.27 19.89 -3.82
N PRO A 359 0.21 19.10 -3.57
CA PRO A 359 -0.49 18.39 -4.63
C PRO A 359 -1.06 19.34 -5.70
N VAL A 360 -1.60 20.49 -5.31
CA VAL A 360 -2.14 21.48 -6.24
C VAL A 360 -1.01 22.19 -6.98
N GLY A 361 0.03 22.58 -6.29
CA GLY A 361 1.21 23.20 -6.89
C GLY A 361 1.91 22.28 -7.89
N LEU A 362 2.07 20.99 -7.56
CA LEU A 362 2.61 19.98 -8.47
C LEU A 362 1.74 19.84 -9.73
N ALA A 363 0.43 19.75 -9.58
CA ALA A 363 -0.48 19.66 -10.71
C ALA A 363 -0.37 20.87 -11.65
N SER A 364 -0.03 22.06 -11.13
CA SER A 364 0.18 23.27 -11.92
C SER A 364 1.42 23.24 -12.83
N LEU A 365 2.42 22.38 -12.50
CA LEU A 365 3.61 22.17 -13.35
C LEU A 365 3.29 21.41 -14.64
N ILE A 366 2.18 20.66 -14.65
CA ILE A 366 1.67 19.94 -15.82
C ILE A 366 0.49 20.73 -16.38
N SER A 367 0.75 21.92 -16.94
CA SER A 367 -0.30 22.72 -17.53
C SER A 367 -0.42 22.50 -19.04
N SER A 368 -1.54 22.94 -19.62
CA SER A 368 -1.84 22.86 -21.06
C SER A 368 -0.85 23.61 -21.97
N THR A 369 -0.02 24.49 -21.42
CA THR A 369 0.95 25.33 -22.15
C THR A 369 2.37 24.76 -22.19
N GLY A 370 2.64 23.69 -21.46
CA GLY A 370 3.94 23.01 -21.45
C GLY A 370 3.96 21.92 -20.37
N GLN A 371 4.38 20.72 -20.75
CA GLN A 371 4.49 19.60 -19.82
C GLN A 371 5.93 19.56 -19.29
N ALA A 372 6.14 20.16 -18.12
CA ALA A 372 7.45 20.15 -17.44
C ALA A 372 7.65 18.84 -16.64
N TRP A 373 7.72 17.72 -17.34
CA TRP A 373 7.80 16.38 -16.70
C TRP A 373 9.02 16.22 -15.82
N GLY A 374 10.19 16.75 -16.22
CA GLY A 374 11.40 16.74 -15.41
C GLY A 374 11.24 17.51 -14.11
N ASP A 375 10.65 18.72 -14.18
CA ASP A 375 10.34 19.53 -13.00
C ASP A 375 9.33 18.84 -12.08
N PHE A 376 8.29 18.26 -12.67
CA PHE A 376 7.28 17.49 -11.92
C PHE A 376 7.87 16.27 -11.23
N ALA A 377 8.73 15.51 -11.91
CA ALA A 377 9.42 14.34 -11.35
C ALA A 377 10.35 14.75 -10.20
N ALA A 378 11.17 15.79 -10.40
CA ALA A 378 12.05 16.31 -9.37
C ALA A 378 11.28 16.81 -8.13
N ALA A 379 10.20 17.58 -8.36
CA ALA A 379 9.35 18.06 -7.27
C ALA A 379 8.64 16.90 -6.55
N SER A 380 8.15 15.87 -7.27
CA SER A 380 7.50 14.69 -6.68
C SER A 380 8.47 13.91 -5.75
N LEU A 381 9.74 13.78 -6.14
CA LEU A 381 10.76 13.18 -5.28
C LEU A 381 11.01 14.00 -4.02
N LEU A 382 11.11 15.33 -4.16
CA LEU A 382 11.29 16.21 -3.00
C LEU A 382 10.10 16.16 -2.03
N VAL A 383 8.87 16.10 -2.57
CA VAL A 383 7.63 15.99 -1.78
C VAL A 383 7.52 14.65 -1.05
N SER A 384 8.15 13.60 -1.56
CA SER A 384 8.16 12.30 -0.90
C SER A 384 9.08 12.25 0.33
N LEU A 385 10.10 13.12 0.43
CA LEU A 385 11.07 13.11 1.52
C LEU A 385 10.45 13.34 2.91
N PRO A 386 9.60 14.35 3.17
CA PRO A 386 8.96 14.51 4.46
C PRO A 386 8.15 13.30 4.89
N VAL A 387 7.43 12.68 3.95
CA VAL A 387 6.63 11.46 4.21
C VAL A 387 7.54 10.28 4.55
N ALA A 388 8.62 10.09 3.79
CA ALA A 388 9.60 9.02 4.06
C ALA A 388 10.26 9.20 5.43
N LEU A 389 10.65 10.42 5.80
CA LEU A 389 11.22 10.74 7.11
C LEU A 389 10.21 10.49 8.25
N LEU A 390 8.95 10.90 8.07
CA LEU A 390 7.89 10.60 9.04
C LEU A 390 7.69 9.10 9.18
N PHE A 391 7.63 8.35 8.07
CA PHE A 391 7.50 6.90 8.11
C PHE A 391 8.67 6.24 8.87
N LEU A 392 9.91 6.64 8.60
CA LEU A 392 11.09 6.15 9.32
C LEU A 392 11.04 6.45 10.82
N PHE A 393 10.49 7.60 11.19
CA PHE A 393 10.31 7.96 12.60
C PHE A 393 9.22 7.12 13.28
N PHE A 394 8.08 6.93 12.60
CA PHE A 394 6.91 6.24 13.15
C PHE A 394 6.94 4.71 12.98
N GLN A 395 7.84 4.13 12.17
CA GLN A 395 7.88 2.68 11.86
C GLN A 395 7.93 1.78 13.11
N ARG A 396 8.62 2.20 14.17
CA ARG A 396 8.68 1.45 15.44
C ARG A 396 7.30 1.30 16.08
N PHE A 397 6.48 2.34 16.06
CA PHE A 397 5.12 2.31 16.61
C PHE A 397 4.18 1.46 15.75
N LEU A 398 4.39 1.43 14.43
CA LEU A 398 3.65 0.55 13.51
C LEU A 398 3.91 -0.93 13.85
N ILE A 399 5.17 -1.30 14.10
CA ILE A 399 5.54 -2.68 14.45
C ILE A 399 4.95 -3.07 15.81
N GLU A 400 5.03 -2.20 16.81
CA GLU A 400 4.46 -2.42 18.14
C GLU A 400 2.93 -2.52 18.11
N GLY A 401 2.26 -1.61 17.38
CA GLY A 401 0.80 -1.62 17.24
C GLY A 401 0.27 -2.86 16.53
N LEU A 402 0.95 -3.34 15.49
CA LEU A 402 0.57 -4.57 14.78
C LEU A 402 0.80 -5.83 15.63
N SER A 403 1.86 -5.85 16.44
CA SER A 403 2.15 -6.98 17.32
C SER A 403 1.16 -7.09 18.48
N ALA A 404 0.71 -5.97 19.06
CA ALA A 404 -0.30 -5.94 20.11
C ALA A 404 -1.68 -6.43 19.62
N GLY A 405 -2.04 -6.18 18.36
CA GLY A 405 -3.27 -6.69 17.73
C GLY A 405 -3.21 -8.15 17.30
N GLY A 406 -2.01 -8.71 17.13
CA GLY A 406 -1.79 -10.07 16.60
C GLY A 406 -1.72 -11.18 17.66
N VAL A 407 -1.63 -10.86 18.93
CA VAL A 407 -1.58 -11.85 20.02
C VAL A 407 -2.99 -12.10 20.54
N LYS A 408 -3.85 -12.68 19.69
CA LYS A 408 -5.06 -13.42 20.07
C LYS A 408 -4.88 -14.85 19.55
N GLY A 409 -4.31 -15.73 20.38
CA GLY A 409 -4.18 -17.13 20.06
C GLY A 409 -3.58 -17.86 21.24
#